data_07da41556c32e039cdd8710e7fd6e519
#
_entry.id   07da41556c32e039cdd8710e7fd6e519
#
_cell.length_a   1.000
_cell.length_b   1.000
_cell.length_c   1.000
_cell.angle_alpha   90.00
_cell.angle_beta   90.00
_cell.angle_gamma   90.00
#
_symmetry.space_group_name_H-M   'P 1'
#
loop_
_entity.id
_entity.type
_entity.pdbx_description
1 polymer ?
#
loop_
_entity_poly.entity_id
_entity_poly.type
_entity_poly.pdbx_seq_one_letter_code
_entity_poly.pdbx_strand_id
1 'polypeptide(L)'
;MEQADDPGRTTTAAVVAYYSATAPPGLDDYVGEVQANLRALLGDAVKPRAVATTHTTVIGLDVLAPLLGSGDLPLDLAERAPGDLHGFCRRLRSLVDSHDAGIRFGGFGDEDGSFSSRGQRLHHRMLGADRGQVVLVGWPVDQAGRATTMLARWRAELVGFGVRHRYPLPDPDAHMVVAELDPAVDADLLTRSLDTLRARLAAYSCFVPVRRENLSVVVYDDPRLPLATTRALPLGRLLGEA
;
A
#
# COMPACT_ATOMS: atom_id res chain seq x y z
N MET A 1 -32.07 16.87 6.28
CA MET A 1 -32.32 15.44 6.07
C MET A 1 -31.08 14.74 6.58
N GLU A 2 -31.12 14.35 7.84
CA GLU A 2 -30.03 13.73 8.61
C GLU A 2 -29.81 12.35 8.03
N GLN A 3 -28.63 12.09 7.47
CA GLN A 3 -28.24 10.75 7.04
C GLN A 3 -28.06 9.92 8.33
N ALA A 4 -28.97 8.97 8.52
CA ALA A 4 -28.84 7.98 9.59
C ALA A 4 -27.51 7.23 9.38
N ASP A 5 -26.64 7.27 10.38
CA ASP A 5 -25.43 6.45 10.46
C ASP A 5 -25.82 4.98 10.29
N ASP A 6 -25.30 4.35 9.23
CA ASP A 6 -25.43 2.90 9.03
C ASP A 6 -24.56 2.20 10.09
N PRO A 7 -25.16 1.48 11.06
CA PRO A 7 -24.44 0.88 12.20
C PRO A 7 -23.48 -0.26 11.82
N GLY A 8 -23.31 -0.53 10.51
CA GLY A 8 -22.39 -1.57 9.99
C GLY A 8 -21.09 -1.03 9.39
N ARG A 9 -20.92 0.27 9.27
CA ARG A 9 -19.71 0.88 8.66
C ARG A 9 -18.60 1.05 9.70
N THR A 10 -17.63 0.17 9.67
CA THR A 10 -16.45 0.27 10.57
C THR A 10 -15.43 1.18 9.93
N THR A 11 -15.24 2.37 10.48
CA THR A 11 -14.14 3.27 10.10
C THR A 11 -12.81 2.57 10.33
N THR A 12 -11.95 2.61 9.35
CA THR A 12 -10.64 1.97 9.34
C THR A 12 -9.55 3.01 9.21
N ALA A 13 -8.38 2.77 9.75
CA ALA A 13 -7.23 3.64 9.60
C ALA A 13 -5.96 2.86 9.24
N ALA A 14 -5.05 3.50 8.51
CA ALA A 14 -3.78 2.91 8.12
C ALA A 14 -2.70 3.98 7.88
N VAL A 15 -1.44 3.59 8.02
CA VAL A 15 -0.34 4.32 7.38
C VAL A 15 -0.17 3.78 5.97
N VAL A 16 -0.26 4.66 5.00
CA VAL A 16 -0.09 4.34 3.59
C VAL A 16 1.04 5.17 2.99
N ALA A 17 1.68 4.61 1.96
CA ALA A 17 2.62 5.33 1.12
C ALA A 17 1.99 5.64 -0.24
N TYR A 18 2.39 6.75 -0.83
CA TYR A 18 2.08 7.15 -2.22
C TYR A 18 0.61 7.49 -2.50
N TYR A 19 -0.16 7.81 -1.50
CA TYR A 19 -1.56 8.19 -1.67
C TYR A 19 -1.70 9.66 -2.10
N SER A 20 -2.44 9.93 -3.19
CA SER A 20 -2.73 11.28 -3.68
C SER A 20 -1.43 12.10 -3.93
N ALA A 21 -1.33 13.28 -3.38
CA ALA A 21 -0.19 14.19 -3.56
C ALA A 21 1.14 13.68 -2.98
N THR A 22 1.14 12.56 -2.24
CA THR A 22 2.37 11.95 -1.72
C THR A 22 3.02 10.94 -2.67
N ALA A 23 2.41 10.69 -3.84
CA ALA A 23 3.01 9.84 -4.86
C ALA A 23 4.25 10.51 -5.46
N PRO A 24 5.39 9.80 -5.54
CA PRO A 24 6.59 10.36 -6.14
C PRO A 24 6.46 10.42 -7.67
N PRO A 25 7.20 11.32 -8.34
CA PRO A 25 7.23 11.39 -9.79
C PRO A 25 7.54 10.04 -10.44
N GLY A 26 6.88 9.73 -11.55
CA GLY A 26 7.05 8.49 -12.33
C GLY A 26 6.25 7.29 -11.82
N LEU A 27 5.74 7.29 -10.58
CA LEU A 27 4.87 6.21 -10.12
C LEU A 27 3.53 6.23 -10.86
N ASP A 28 2.97 7.40 -11.08
CA ASP A 28 1.69 7.58 -11.78
C ASP A 28 1.78 7.07 -13.22
N ASP A 29 2.87 7.40 -13.92
CA ASP A 29 3.12 6.94 -15.29
C ASP A 29 3.27 5.41 -15.33
N TYR A 30 4.03 4.84 -14.39
CA TYR A 30 4.23 3.40 -14.28
C TYR A 30 2.92 2.65 -14.03
N VAL A 31 2.12 3.12 -13.06
CA VAL A 31 0.80 2.52 -12.75
C VAL A 31 -0.14 2.68 -13.95
N GLY A 32 -0.14 3.84 -14.59
CA GLY A 32 -0.94 4.09 -15.80
C GLY A 32 -0.57 3.13 -16.95
N GLU A 33 0.71 2.84 -17.15
CA GLU A 33 1.16 1.88 -18.16
C GLU A 33 0.73 0.45 -17.81
N VAL A 34 0.85 0.03 -16.55
CA VAL A 34 0.33 -1.27 -16.08
C VAL A 34 -1.16 -1.40 -16.34
N GLN A 35 -1.93 -0.37 -16.02
CA GLN A 35 -3.37 -0.32 -16.25
C GLN A 35 -3.74 -0.37 -17.74
N ALA A 36 -3.02 0.37 -18.59
CA ALA A 36 -3.23 0.36 -20.04
C ALA A 36 -2.97 -1.04 -20.63
N ASN A 37 -1.90 -1.70 -20.19
CA ASN A 37 -1.59 -3.07 -20.60
C ASN A 37 -2.65 -4.08 -20.12
N LEU A 38 -3.13 -3.96 -18.88
CA LEU A 38 -4.23 -4.78 -18.36
C LEU A 38 -5.49 -4.63 -19.24
N ARG A 39 -5.83 -3.39 -19.57
CA ARG A 39 -6.98 -3.09 -20.40
C ARG A 39 -6.83 -3.61 -21.82
N ALA A 40 -5.64 -3.54 -22.38
CA ALA A 40 -5.36 -4.10 -23.71
C ALA A 40 -5.52 -5.64 -23.78
N LEU A 41 -5.27 -6.35 -22.68
CA LEU A 41 -5.35 -7.81 -22.62
C LEU A 41 -6.72 -8.31 -22.15
N LEU A 42 -7.40 -7.61 -21.27
CA LEU A 42 -8.62 -8.05 -20.59
C LEU A 42 -9.86 -7.24 -21.01
N GLY A 43 -9.69 -6.17 -21.79
CA GLY A 43 -10.79 -5.33 -22.25
C GLY A 43 -11.61 -4.73 -21.09
N ASP A 44 -12.93 -4.83 -21.21
CA ASP A 44 -13.88 -4.31 -20.21
C ASP A 44 -13.98 -5.16 -18.93
N ALA A 45 -13.35 -6.35 -18.90
CA ALA A 45 -13.27 -7.16 -17.69
C ALA A 45 -12.39 -6.55 -16.60
N VAL A 46 -11.68 -5.45 -16.92
CA VAL A 46 -10.85 -4.73 -15.97
C VAL A 46 -11.27 -3.28 -15.86
N LYS A 47 -11.43 -2.79 -14.63
CA LYS A 47 -11.68 -1.37 -14.31
C LYS A 47 -10.44 -0.81 -13.64
N PRO A 48 -9.64 0.01 -14.34
CA PRO A 48 -8.50 0.69 -13.74
C PRO A 48 -8.92 1.53 -12.54
N ARG A 49 -8.10 1.50 -11.50
CA ARG A 49 -8.27 2.36 -10.34
C ARG A 49 -7.76 3.76 -10.66
N ALA A 50 -8.39 4.80 -10.10
CA ALA A 50 -7.85 6.14 -10.25
C ALA A 50 -6.42 6.18 -9.67
N VAL A 51 -5.44 6.59 -10.47
CA VAL A 51 -4.02 6.55 -10.07
C VAL A 51 -3.79 7.31 -8.76
N ALA A 52 -4.43 8.47 -8.58
CA ALA A 52 -4.35 9.24 -7.35
C ALA A 52 -4.89 8.52 -6.09
N THR A 53 -5.59 7.39 -6.23
CA THR A 53 -6.05 6.55 -5.11
C THR A 53 -5.22 5.28 -4.94
N THR A 54 -4.24 5.04 -5.80
CA THR A 54 -3.31 3.92 -5.61
C THR A 54 -2.38 4.20 -4.43
N HIS A 55 -2.12 3.18 -3.66
CA HIS A 55 -1.31 3.31 -2.45
C HIS A 55 -0.75 1.96 -2.02
N THR A 56 0.25 2.00 -1.17
CA THR A 56 0.77 0.83 -0.48
C THR A 56 0.54 0.98 1.01
N THR A 57 -0.14 0.02 1.63
CA THR A 57 -0.32 0.00 3.08
C THR A 57 0.99 -0.41 3.76
N VAL A 58 1.52 0.48 4.59
CA VAL A 58 2.69 0.19 5.44
C VAL A 58 2.24 -0.64 6.64
N ILE A 59 1.24 -0.13 7.40
CA ILE A 59 0.66 -0.85 8.54
C ILE A 59 -0.77 -0.37 8.79
N GLY A 60 -1.65 -1.27 9.28
CA GLY A 60 -3.01 -0.93 9.71
C GLY A 60 -3.03 -0.28 11.10
N LEU A 61 -3.92 0.68 11.28
CA LEU A 61 -4.16 1.41 12.52
C LEU A 61 -5.61 1.24 13.01
N ASP A 62 -6.24 0.12 12.70
CA ASP A 62 -7.68 -0.10 12.93
C ASP A 62 -8.08 0.12 14.40
N VAL A 63 -7.19 -0.21 15.34
CA VAL A 63 -7.42 0.03 16.77
C VAL A 63 -7.50 1.53 17.14
N LEU A 64 -6.99 2.41 16.30
CA LEU A 64 -7.01 3.85 16.46
C LEU A 64 -8.11 4.53 15.65
N ALA A 65 -8.79 3.81 14.75
CA ALA A 65 -9.80 4.36 13.86
C ALA A 65 -10.91 5.14 14.59
N PRO A 66 -11.46 4.68 15.72
CA PRO A 66 -12.49 5.43 16.45
C PRO A 66 -12.02 6.81 16.93
N LEU A 67 -10.73 6.94 17.25
CA LEU A 67 -10.14 8.20 17.72
C LEU A 67 -9.79 9.13 16.57
N LEU A 68 -9.38 8.55 15.44
CA LEU A 68 -9.01 9.28 14.22
C LEU A 68 -10.25 9.74 13.43
N GLY A 69 -11.42 9.09 13.65
CA GLY A 69 -12.68 9.38 12.96
C GLY A 69 -13.46 10.60 13.47
N SER A 70 -13.23 11.04 14.69
CA SER A 70 -14.09 11.97 15.43
C SER A 70 -13.89 13.47 15.15
N GLY A 71 -13.52 13.90 13.96
CA GLY A 71 -13.41 15.32 13.61
C GLY A 71 -11.97 15.81 13.45
N ASP A 72 -11.68 17.06 13.82
CA ASP A 72 -10.31 17.55 13.82
C ASP A 72 -9.45 16.65 14.71
N LEU A 73 -8.32 16.19 14.16
CA LEU A 73 -7.38 15.42 14.94
C LEU A 73 -6.94 16.29 16.13
N PRO A 74 -7.36 15.99 17.35
CA PRO A 74 -6.92 16.76 18.48
C PRO A 74 -5.40 16.59 18.62
N LEU A 75 -4.71 17.67 18.92
CA LEU A 75 -3.28 17.65 19.24
C LEU A 75 -2.96 16.73 20.45
N ASP A 76 -4.01 16.32 21.19
CA ASP A 76 -3.95 15.46 22.37
C ASP A 76 -4.26 13.97 22.07
N LEU A 77 -4.29 13.55 20.81
CA LEU A 77 -4.48 12.14 20.41
C LEU A 77 -3.50 11.18 21.09
N ALA A 78 -2.28 11.63 21.32
CA ALA A 78 -1.28 10.85 22.03
C ALA A 78 -1.68 10.50 23.47
N GLU A 79 -2.52 11.32 24.13
CA GLU A 79 -2.97 11.11 25.50
C GLU A 79 -4.23 10.22 25.59
N ARG A 80 -5.01 10.12 24.50
CA ARG A 80 -6.31 9.42 24.46
C ARG A 80 -6.28 8.09 23.72
N ALA A 81 -5.23 7.84 22.92
CA ALA A 81 -5.15 6.63 22.11
C ALA A 81 -4.88 5.40 22.98
N PRO A 82 -5.58 4.27 22.75
CA PRO A 82 -5.16 3.00 23.30
C PRO A 82 -3.80 2.64 22.67
N GLY A 83 -2.77 2.60 23.47
CA GLY A 83 -1.40 2.41 23.02
C GLY A 83 -0.59 3.71 22.94
N ASP A 84 0.69 3.57 22.66
CA ASP A 84 1.62 4.70 22.53
C ASP A 84 1.67 5.19 21.08
N LEU A 85 0.65 5.94 20.64
CA LEU A 85 0.62 6.53 19.29
C LEU A 85 1.82 7.45 19.04
N HIS A 86 2.22 8.21 20.04
CA HIS A 86 3.38 9.10 19.90
C HIS A 86 4.69 8.30 19.76
N GLY A 87 4.86 7.24 20.55
CA GLY A 87 5.96 6.29 20.40
C GLY A 87 5.95 5.59 19.06
N PHE A 88 4.77 5.16 18.59
CA PHE A 88 4.58 4.61 17.26
C PHE A 88 5.05 5.56 16.15
N CYS A 89 4.58 6.80 16.17
CA CYS A 89 4.95 7.79 15.15
C CYS A 89 6.45 8.09 15.19
N ARG A 90 7.04 8.29 16.39
CA ARG A 90 8.50 8.48 16.54
C ARG A 90 9.27 7.27 16.02
N ARG A 91 8.80 6.04 16.30
CA ARG A 91 9.46 4.83 15.79
C ARG A 91 9.37 4.71 14.29
N LEU A 92 8.19 4.91 13.72
CA LEU A 92 7.99 4.91 12.27
C LEU A 92 8.90 5.93 11.60
N ARG A 93 8.96 7.15 12.13
CA ARG A 93 9.88 8.18 11.67
C ARG A 93 11.34 7.71 11.72
N SER A 94 11.78 7.18 12.85
CA SER A 94 13.15 6.68 13.00
C SER A 94 13.47 5.56 11.99
N LEU A 95 12.53 4.66 11.70
CA LEU A 95 12.70 3.61 10.72
C LEU A 95 12.83 4.18 9.29
N VAL A 96 12.00 5.16 8.93
CA VAL A 96 12.05 5.80 7.61
C VAL A 96 13.35 6.58 7.44
N ASP A 97 13.78 7.35 8.45
CA ASP A 97 14.96 8.21 8.35
C ASP A 97 16.27 7.43 8.40
N SER A 98 16.28 6.27 9.05
CA SER A 98 17.49 5.45 9.18
C SER A 98 17.79 4.61 7.95
N HIS A 99 16.90 4.58 6.97
CA HIS A 99 17.06 3.77 5.77
C HIS A 99 16.87 4.65 4.54
N ASP A 100 17.86 4.69 3.66
CA ASP A 100 17.71 5.18 2.29
C ASP A 100 16.97 4.09 1.49
N ALA A 101 15.70 3.92 1.85
CA ALA A 101 14.88 2.80 1.40
C ALA A 101 13.95 3.26 0.28
N GLY A 102 13.81 2.40 -0.71
CA GLY A 102 12.80 2.53 -1.73
C GLY A 102 12.18 1.19 -2.04
N ILE A 103 10.98 1.24 -2.58
CA ILE A 103 10.27 0.06 -3.06
C ILE A 103 10.46 -0.01 -4.56
N ARG A 104 10.86 -1.16 -5.06
CA ARG A 104 10.86 -1.46 -6.48
C ARG A 104 9.61 -2.26 -6.84
N PHE A 105 8.85 -1.74 -7.79
CA PHE A 105 7.77 -2.43 -8.47
C PHE A 105 8.26 -2.88 -9.84
N GLY A 106 8.05 -4.15 -10.19
CA GLY A 106 8.62 -4.74 -11.40
C GLY A 106 10.12 -4.96 -11.34
N GLY A 107 10.74 -5.35 -12.47
CA GLY A 107 12.17 -5.60 -12.59
C GLY A 107 12.67 -6.84 -11.84
N PHE A 108 11.78 -7.75 -11.46
CA PHE A 108 12.14 -9.04 -10.83
C PHE A 108 12.05 -10.14 -11.90
N GLY A 109 13.19 -10.61 -12.34
CA GLY A 109 13.29 -11.75 -13.27
C GLY A 109 13.06 -13.08 -12.55
N ASP A 110 12.91 -14.15 -13.32
CA ASP A 110 12.75 -15.50 -12.77
C ASP A 110 14.01 -15.97 -12.01
N GLU A 111 15.15 -15.37 -12.32
CA GLU A 111 16.44 -15.65 -11.67
C GLU A 111 16.67 -14.87 -10.36
N ASP A 112 15.79 -13.91 -10.02
CA ASP A 112 15.90 -13.13 -8.79
C ASP A 112 15.57 -14.02 -7.57
N GLY A 113 16.60 -14.61 -7.00
CA GLY A 113 16.54 -15.57 -5.90
C GLY A 113 16.79 -14.96 -4.52
N SER A 114 16.65 -13.64 -4.35
CA SER A 114 16.96 -12.94 -3.11
C SER A 114 16.16 -13.46 -1.92
N PHE A 115 14.88 -13.76 -2.09
CA PHE A 115 14.03 -14.48 -1.15
C PHE A 115 12.71 -14.92 -1.80
N SER A 116 11.92 -15.74 -1.10
CA SER A 116 10.56 -16.10 -1.50
C SER A 116 9.56 -15.28 -0.70
N SER A 117 8.58 -14.66 -1.38
CA SER A 117 7.44 -14.06 -0.72
C SER A 117 6.27 -15.03 -0.70
N ARG A 118 5.78 -15.36 0.49
CA ARG A 118 4.67 -16.32 0.70
C ARG A 118 4.90 -17.66 -0.03
N GLY A 119 6.15 -18.15 -0.03
CA GLY A 119 6.54 -19.39 -0.67
C GLY A 119 6.64 -19.35 -2.20
N GLN A 120 6.50 -18.17 -2.80
CA GLN A 120 6.63 -17.97 -4.25
C GLN A 120 7.82 -17.09 -4.60
N ARG A 121 8.38 -17.25 -5.80
CA ARG A 121 9.39 -16.35 -6.34
C ARG A 121 8.81 -14.96 -6.57
N LEU A 122 9.63 -13.90 -6.45
CA LEU A 122 9.19 -12.52 -6.59
C LEU A 122 8.59 -12.26 -7.98
N HIS A 123 9.18 -12.85 -9.04
CA HIS A 123 8.66 -12.77 -10.39
C HIS A 123 7.19 -13.19 -10.49
N HIS A 124 6.80 -14.28 -9.85
CA HIS A 124 5.41 -14.76 -9.87
C HIS A 124 4.48 -13.93 -8.98
N ARG A 125 5.04 -13.23 -7.99
CA ARG A 125 4.29 -12.43 -7.02
C ARG A 125 4.10 -10.98 -7.42
N MET A 126 4.97 -10.40 -8.30
CA MET A 126 4.98 -8.96 -8.59
C MET A 126 3.68 -8.43 -9.19
N LEU A 127 2.88 -9.29 -9.81
CA LEU A 127 1.53 -8.97 -10.29
C LEU A 127 0.63 -10.18 -10.06
N GLY A 128 -0.54 -9.96 -9.49
CA GLY A 128 -1.49 -11.04 -9.21
C GLY A 128 -2.93 -10.56 -9.14
N ALA A 129 -3.85 -11.50 -9.01
CA ALA A 129 -5.24 -11.24 -8.71
C ALA A 129 -5.57 -11.73 -7.29
N ASP A 130 -6.24 -10.89 -6.51
CA ASP A 130 -6.73 -11.24 -5.18
C ASP A 130 -8.10 -10.58 -4.95
N ARG A 131 -9.10 -11.37 -4.58
CA ARG A 131 -10.46 -10.90 -4.21
C ARG A 131 -11.09 -9.93 -5.21
N GLY A 132 -11.00 -10.24 -6.50
CA GLY A 132 -11.56 -9.41 -7.56
C GLY A 132 -10.75 -8.13 -7.85
N GLN A 133 -9.50 -8.09 -7.45
CA GLN A 133 -8.60 -6.96 -7.69
C GLN A 133 -7.31 -7.44 -8.35
N VAL A 134 -6.74 -6.60 -9.20
CA VAL A 134 -5.36 -6.77 -9.68
C VAL A 134 -4.42 -6.02 -8.76
N VAL A 135 -3.45 -6.75 -8.24
CA VAL A 135 -2.50 -6.23 -7.24
C VAL A 135 -1.09 -6.28 -7.82
N LEU A 136 -0.47 -5.11 -7.86
CA LEU A 136 0.96 -4.96 -8.11
C LEU A 136 1.69 -5.09 -6.77
N VAL A 137 2.71 -5.93 -6.71
CA VAL A 137 3.50 -6.14 -5.50
C VAL A 137 4.93 -5.69 -5.74
N GLY A 138 5.43 -4.86 -4.85
CA GLY A 138 6.82 -4.42 -4.83
C GLY A 138 7.51 -4.83 -3.55
N TRP A 139 8.83 -4.68 -3.54
CA TRP A 139 9.65 -4.95 -2.36
C TRP A 139 10.70 -3.88 -2.16
N PRO A 140 11.03 -3.58 -0.89
CA PRO A 140 12.17 -2.74 -0.60
C PRO A 140 13.44 -3.36 -1.19
N VAL A 141 14.32 -2.53 -1.72
CA VAL A 141 15.61 -2.97 -2.28
C VAL A 141 16.76 -2.30 -1.55
N ASP A 142 17.88 -3.02 -1.47
CA ASP A 142 19.15 -2.48 -0.98
C ASP A 142 19.84 -1.62 -2.05
N GLN A 143 20.99 -1.06 -1.71
CA GLN A 143 21.79 -0.22 -2.65
C GLN A 143 22.28 -0.98 -3.87
N ALA A 144 22.35 -2.33 -3.80
CA ALA A 144 22.68 -3.18 -4.94
C ALA A 144 21.44 -3.55 -5.78
N GLY A 145 20.26 -3.02 -5.43
CA GLY A 145 18.99 -3.32 -6.09
C GLY A 145 18.39 -4.68 -5.75
N ARG A 146 18.91 -5.39 -4.75
CA ARG A 146 18.39 -6.69 -4.33
C ARG A 146 17.20 -6.49 -3.39
N ALA A 147 16.13 -7.26 -3.60
CA ALA A 147 14.97 -7.22 -2.75
C ALA A 147 15.31 -7.62 -1.29
N THR A 148 14.69 -6.95 -0.34
CA THR A 148 14.90 -7.15 1.10
C THR A 148 13.58 -7.34 1.84
N THR A 149 13.68 -7.87 3.07
CA THR A 149 12.54 -8.05 3.98
C THR A 149 12.32 -6.83 4.90
N MET A 150 12.78 -5.65 4.53
CA MET A 150 12.75 -4.47 5.38
C MET A 150 11.34 -4.13 5.89
N LEU A 151 10.31 -4.17 5.02
CA LEU A 151 8.92 -3.92 5.46
C LEU A 151 8.46 -4.94 6.51
N ALA A 152 8.83 -6.20 6.38
CA ALA A 152 8.48 -7.21 7.39
C ALA A 152 9.10 -6.87 8.76
N ARG A 153 10.35 -6.40 8.78
CA ARG A 153 11.01 -5.95 10.02
C ARG A 153 10.33 -4.71 10.61
N TRP A 154 10.02 -3.70 9.79
CA TRP A 154 9.30 -2.51 10.25
C TRP A 154 7.95 -2.87 10.86
N ARG A 155 7.17 -3.70 10.19
CA ARG A 155 5.86 -4.16 10.66
C ARG A 155 5.98 -4.91 11.98
N ALA A 156 6.96 -5.82 12.10
CA ALA A 156 7.20 -6.56 13.34
C ALA A 156 7.55 -5.64 14.53
N GLU A 157 8.32 -4.58 14.29
CA GLU A 157 8.64 -3.60 15.33
C GLU A 157 7.42 -2.71 15.69
N LEU A 158 6.64 -2.30 14.68
CA LEU A 158 5.52 -1.38 14.87
C LEU A 158 4.34 -2.04 15.60
N VAL A 159 4.09 -3.35 15.43
CA VAL A 159 3.00 -4.03 16.15
C VAL A 159 3.19 -4.03 17.67
N GLY A 160 4.42 -3.82 18.15
CA GLY A 160 4.70 -3.63 19.58
C GLY A 160 4.01 -2.40 20.21
N PHE A 161 3.53 -1.45 19.39
CA PHE A 161 2.76 -0.28 19.82
C PHE A 161 1.24 -0.49 19.82
N GLY A 162 0.76 -1.74 19.78
CA GLY A 162 -0.66 -2.06 19.81
C GLY A 162 -1.39 -1.90 18.48
N VAL A 163 -0.67 -1.64 17.39
CA VAL A 163 -1.23 -1.61 16.04
C VAL A 163 -1.22 -3.00 15.39
N ARG A 164 -2.03 -3.20 14.37
CA ARG A 164 -2.12 -4.48 13.67
C ARG A 164 -1.80 -4.34 12.20
N HIS A 165 -1.13 -5.33 11.65
CA HIS A 165 -0.99 -5.49 10.21
C HIS A 165 -2.08 -6.42 9.69
N ARG A 166 -2.67 -6.09 8.53
CA ARG A 166 -3.78 -6.84 7.92
C ARG A 166 -3.40 -8.29 7.57
N TYR A 167 -2.14 -8.50 7.18
CA TYR A 167 -1.66 -9.82 6.78
C TYR A 167 -0.83 -10.46 7.92
N PRO A 168 -0.78 -11.81 7.97
CA PRO A 168 0.10 -12.49 8.91
C PRO A 168 1.56 -12.07 8.73
N LEU A 169 2.25 -11.86 9.83
CA LEU A 169 3.69 -11.58 9.82
C LEU A 169 4.50 -12.88 9.74
N PRO A 170 5.69 -12.86 9.12
CA PRO A 170 6.32 -11.72 8.45
C PRO A 170 5.72 -11.46 7.05
N ASP A 171 5.40 -10.19 6.75
CA ASP A 171 4.91 -9.78 5.43
C ASP A 171 5.86 -8.72 4.84
N PRO A 172 6.69 -9.09 3.84
CA PRO A 172 7.62 -8.17 3.20
C PRO A 172 6.99 -7.38 2.05
N ASP A 173 5.75 -7.67 1.67
CA ASP A 173 5.13 -7.22 0.43
C ASP A 173 4.61 -5.78 0.54
N ALA A 174 4.88 -4.97 -0.47
CA ALA A 174 4.25 -3.69 -0.71
C ALA A 174 3.12 -3.89 -1.74
N HIS A 175 1.89 -4.06 -1.24
CA HIS A 175 0.73 -4.29 -2.10
C HIS A 175 0.14 -2.97 -2.60
N MET A 176 -0.11 -2.88 -3.91
CA MET A 176 -0.78 -1.75 -4.56
C MET A 176 -1.90 -2.28 -5.46
N VAL A 177 -3.15 -1.97 -5.13
CA VAL A 177 -4.29 -2.32 -5.99
C VAL A 177 -4.33 -1.36 -7.17
N VAL A 178 -4.21 -1.89 -8.38
CA VAL A 178 -4.16 -1.10 -9.62
C VAL A 178 -5.45 -1.17 -10.45
N ALA A 179 -6.25 -2.22 -10.27
CA ALA A 179 -7.53 -2.37 -10.97
C ALA A 179 -8.49 -3.28 -10.21
N GLU A 180 -9.77 -3.20 -10.54
CA GLU A 180 -10.82 -4.14 -10.16
C GLU A 180 -11.12 -5.07 -11.34
N LEU A 181 -11.47 -6.32 -11.05
CA LEU A 181 -11.84 -7.33 -12.02
C LEU A 181 -13.35 -7.54 -12.03
N ASP A 182 -13.91 -7.73 -13.21
CA ASP A 182 -15.26 -8.25 -13.34
C ASP A 182 -15.30 -9.68 -12.77
N PRO A 183 -16.27 -10.02 -11.91
CA PRO A 183 -16.39 -11.37 -11.36
C PRO A 183 -16.60 -12.45 -12.46
N ALA A 184 -17.07 -12.07 -13.64
CA ALA A 184 -17.29 -12.96 -14.78
C ALA A 184 -16.05 -13.13 -15.66
N VAL A 185 -14.89 -12.54 -15.30
CA VAL A 185 -13.67 -12.69 -16.10
C VAL A 185 -13.27 -14.17 -16.22
N ASP A 186 -12.96 -14.61 -17.45
CA ASP A 186 -12.47 -15.95 -17.69
C ASP A 186 -11.13 -16.19 -16.98
N ALA A 187 -11.06 -17.23 -16.16
CA ALA A 187 -9.91 -17.53 -15.31
C ALA A 187 -8.64 -17.85 -16.11
N ASP A 188 -8.79 -18.55 -17.26
CA ASP A 188 -7.66 -18.90 -18.11
C ASP A 188 -7.15 -17.67 -18.88
N LEU A 189 -8.05 -16.81 -19.34
CA LEU A 189 -7.68 -15.55 -19.96
C LEU A 189 -6.95 -14.65 -18.93
N LEU A 190 -7.47 -14.54 -17.72
CA LEU A 190 -6.84 -13.78 -16.64
C LEU A 190 -5.43 -14.30 -16.36
N THR A 191 -5.27 -15.61 -16.19
CA THR A 191 -3.97 -16.24 -15.91
C THR A 191 -2.96 -15.92 -17.00
N ARG A 192 -3.31 -16.17 -18.29
CA ARG A 192 -2.42 -15.88 -19.42
C ARG A 192 -2.08 -14.40 -19.54
N SER A 193 -3.04 -13.52 -19.24
CA SER A 193 -2.82 -12.07 -19.28
C SER A 193 -1.85 -11.61 -18.19
N LEU A 194 -2.01 -12.13 -16.97
CA LEU A 194 -1.10 -11.83 -15.87
C LEU A 194 0.31 -12.36 -16.15
N ASP A 195 0.46 -13.56 -16.72
CA ASP A 195 1.77 -14.12 -17.10
C ASP A 195 2.45 -13.28 -18.19
N THR A 196 1.69 -12.85 -19.20
CA THR A 196 2.19 -11.94 -20.22
C THR A 196 2.69 -10.62 -19.63
N LEU A 197 1.94 -10.07 -18.70
CA LEU A 197 2.33 -8.82 -18.02
C LEU A 197 3.53 -9.01 -17.10
N ARG A 198 3.62 -10.10 -16.35
CA ARG A 198 4.81 -10.41 -15.54
C ARG A 198 6.07 -10.46 -16.38
N ALA A 199 6.01 -11.10 -17.55
CA ALA A 199 7.14 -11.13 -18.46
C ALA A 199 7.58 -9.72 -18.92
N ARG A 200 6.64 -8.81 -19.18
CA ARG A 200 6.94 -7.41 -19.50
C ARG A 200 7.50 -6.66 -18.29
N LEU A 201 6.87 -6.80 -17.14
CA LEU A 201 7.28 -6.15 -15.90
C LEU A 201 8.63 -6.65 -15.38
N ALA A 202 9.10 -7.82 -15.77
CA ALA A 202 10.44 -8.30 -15.45
C ALA A 202 11.55 -7.40 -16.06
N ALA A 203 11.28 -6.81 -17.24
CA ALA A 203 12.20 -5.90 -17.92
C ALA A 203 11.93 -4.41 -17.63
N TYR A 204 10.83 -4.11 -16.93
CA TYR A 204 10.40 -2.74 -16.66
C TYR A 204 10.11 -2.54 -15.19
N SER A 205 10.75 -1.59 -14.55
CA SER A 205 10.61 -1.35 -13.13
C SER A 205 10.44 0.12 -12.80
N CYS A 206 9.74 0.38 -11.70
CA CYS A 206 9.67 1.67 -11.06
C CYS A 206 10.26 1.58 -9.65
N PHE A 207 11.22 2.44 -9.34
CA PHE A 207 11.77 2.60 -8.00
C PHE A 207 11.19 3.85 -7.36
N VAL A 208 10.58 3.69 -6.20
CA VAL A 208 9.94 4.77 -5.46
C VAL A 208 10.50 4.86 -4.04
N PRO A 209 10.99 6.04 -3.62
CA PRO A 209 11.54 6.20 -2.29
C PRO A 209 10.44 6.08 -1.23
N VAL A 210 10.77 5.52 -0.07
CA VAL A 210 9.93 5.58 1.14
C VAL A 210 10.50 6.67 2.04
N ARG A 211 9.95 7.86 1.93
CA ARG A 211 10.34 9.02 2.73
C ARG A 211 9.14 9.53 3.52
N ARG A 212 9.36 10.41 4.49
CA ARG A 212 8.29 10.98 5.33
C ARG A 212 7.20 11.67 4.51
N GLU A 213 7.60 12.44 3.49
CA GLU A 213 6.70 13.15 2.59
C GLU A 213 5.83 12.21 1.73
N ASN A 214 6.23 10.94 1.59
CA ASN A 214 5.48 9.93 0.87
C ASN A 214 4.49 9.16 1.76
N LEU A 215 4.49 9.42 3.07
CA LEU A 215 3.66 8.71 4.03
C LEU A 215 2.50 9.56 4.52
N SER A 216 1.32 8.93 4.60
CA SER A 216 0.13 9.53 5.17
C SER A 216 -0.57 8.56 6.11
N VAL A 217 -1.19 9.10 7.16
CA VAL A 217 -2.23 8.38 7.88
C VAL A 217 -3.54 8.65 7.17
N VAL A 218 -4.23 7.59 6.78
CA VAL A 218 -5.55 7.66 6.16
C VAL A 218 -6.60 7.08 7.08
N VAL A 219 -7.77 7.75 7.09
CA VAL A 219 -8.99 7.28 7.77
C VAL A 219 -10.07 7.15 6.72
N TYR A 220 -10.68 5.98 6.63
CA TYR A 220 -11.59 5.62 5.55
C TYR A 220 -12.63 4.59 5.96
N ASP A 221 -13.78 4.62 5.29
CA ASP A 221 -14.82 3.60 5.37
C ASP A 221 -14.83 2.70 4.13
N ASP A 222 -14.24 3.16 3.02
CA ASP A 222 -14.10 2.41 1.79
C ASP A 222 -12.63 2.04 1.55
N PRO A 223 -12.28 0.74 1.49
CA PRO A 223 -10.89 0.30 1.26
C PRO A 223 -10.31 0.71 -0.10
N ARG A 224 -11.15 1.28 -0.99
CA ARG A 224 -10.69 1.90 -2.23
C ARG A 224 -10.04 3.25 -2.02
N LEU A 225 -10.17 3.84 -0.86
CA LEU A 225 -9.68 5.17 -0.49
C LEU A 225 -10.10 6.27 -1.49
N PRO A 226 -11.40 6.44 -1.77
CA PRO A 226 -11.84 7.50 -2.67
C PRO A 226 -11.48 8.86 -2.09
N LEU A 227 -10.92 9.76 -2.93
CA LEU A 227 -10.43 11.08 -2.49
C LEU A 227 -11.50 11.91 -1.78
N ALA A 228 -12.75 11.76 -2.19
CA ALA A 228 -13.85 12.55 -1.65
C ALA A 228 -14.24 12.20 -0.20
N THR A 229 -13.95 10.97 0.24
CA THR A 229 -14.39 10.45 1.56
C THR A 229 -13.25 9.98 2.45
N THR A 230 -12.03 9.90 1.90
CA THR A 230 -10.84 9.51 2.67
C THR A 230 -10.18 10.74 3.27
N ARG A 231 -9.99 10.73 4.57
CA ARG A 231 -9.19 11.77 5.24
C ARG A 231 -7.74 11.30 5.24
N ALA A 232 -6.86 12.10 4.65
CA ALA A 232 -5.43 11.83 4.60
C ALA A 232 -4.67 12.94 5.34
N LEU A 233 -3.76 12.53 6.21
CA LEU A 233 -2.91 13.41 7.00
C LEU A 233 -1.46 13.03 6.75
N PRO A 234 -0.64 13.96 6.23
CA PRO A 234 0.79 13.74 6.13
C PRO A 234 1.39 13.34 7.48
N LEU A 235 2.30 12.37 7.49
CA LEU A 235 2.91 11.86 8.72
C LEU A 235 3.58 12.97 9.54
N GLY A 236 4.19 13.97 8.90
CA GLY A 236 4.81 15.11 9.58
C GLY A 236 3.84 15.91 10.45
N ARG A 237 2.58 16.09 10.00
CA ARG A 237 1.56 16.80 10.80
C ARG A 237 1.19 16.07 12.09
N LEU A 238 1.18 14.75 12.09
CA LEU A 238 0.92 13.96 13.30
C LEU A 238 2.04 14.10 14.35
N LEU A 239 3.21 14.53 13.91
CA LEU A 239 4.38 14.74 14.77
C LEU A 239 4.54 16.19 15.21
N GLY A 240 3.57 17.06 14.92
CA GLY A 240 3.65 18.49 15.26
C GLY A 240 4.69 19.24 14.44
N GLU A 241 5.11 18.72 13.30
CA GLU A 241 5.96 19.42 12.33
C GLU A 241 5.06 20.36 11.49
N ALA A 242 5.34 21.67 11.56
CA ALA A 242 4.61 22.70 10.82
C ALA A 242 4.91 22.65 9.31
#